data_73b733b86345c6eb43badbc67c24ba48
#
_entry.id   73b733b86345c6eb43badbc67c24ba48
#
_cell.length_a   1.000
_cell.length_b   1.000
_cell.length_c   1.000
_cell.angle_alpha   90.00
_cell.angle_beta   90.00
_cell.angle_gamma   90.00
#
_symmetry.space_group_name_H-M   'P 1'
#
loop_
_entity.id
_entity.type
_entity.pdbx_description
1 polymer ?
#
loop_
_entity_poly.entity_id
_entity_poly.type
_entity_poly.pdbx_seq_one_letter_code
_entity_poly.pdbx_strand_id
1 'polypeptide(L)'
;MRIAAIYDVHGNLPALEAVLEEIRKEGVSQLVVGGDVVPGPLPKETLACLLGLHVATEFIYGNGEVALLDQLSGRDPSAVPEQYRPIIRWTAQQLSDQGHLFASWPKTYSVAIPGLGHVLFCHATPRNENEVFTRLTAEDRLLPIFAGLDRQVVVCGHTHMQFDRRIGSTRVVNAGSVGMPFGEPGADWLLLDEDGIRLRHTSYDLKEAADRIRQSGYPAADEFVARSLSNPPAEKEMLEAFSHAELK
;
A
#
# COMPACT_ATOMS: atom_id res chain seq x y z
N MET A 1 22.99 1.03 3.45
CA MET A 1 21.62 1.34 3.95
C MET A 1 20.66 0.36 3.30
N ARG A 2 19.79 -0.28 4.07
CA ARG A 2 18.81 -1.24 3.56
C ARG A 2 17.42 -0.78 3.99
N ILE A 3 16.53 -0.59 3.04
CA ILE A 3 15.17 -0.08 3.24
C ILE A 3 14.16 -1.15 2.83
N ALA A 4 13.16 -1.42 3.67
CA ALA A 4 11.95 -2.12 3.25
C ALA A 4 10.86 -1.10 2.89
N ALA A 5 10.06 -1.40 1.88
CA ALA A 5 8.88 -0.61 1.54
C ALA A 5 7.65 -1.52 1.49
N ILE A 6 6.65 -1.18 2.29
CA ILE A 6 5.37 -1.87 2.40
C ILE A 6 4.24 -0.92 2.03
N TYR A 7 3.26 -1.41 1.31
CA TYR A 7 2.14 -0.64 0.77
C TYR A 7 0.84 -1.42 0.98
N ASP A 8 -0.27 -0.69 1.03
CA ASP A 8 -1.60 -1.28 0.93
C ASP A 8 -1.82 -2.41 1.95
N VAL A 9 -1.57 -2.09 3.24
CA VAL A 9 -1.70 -3.07 4.35
C VAL A 9 -3.16 -3.40 4.63
N HIS A 10 -4.05 -2.42 4.44
CA HIS A 10 -5.49 -2.58 4.56
C HIS A 10 -5.94 -3.33 5.83
N GLY A 11 -5.36 -2.99 6.98
CA GLY A 11 -5.73 -3.60 8.25
C GLY A 11 -5.53 -5.11 8.33
N ASN A 12 -4.78 -5.72 7.41
CA ASN A 12 -4.44 -7.13 7.43
C ASN A 12 -3.23 -7.36 8.35
N LEU A 13 -3.49 -7.30 9.66
CA LEU A 13 -2.44 -7.46 10.66
C LEU A 13 -1.68 -8.79 10.54
N PRO A 14 -2.31 -9.96 10.29
CA PRO A 14 -1.57 -11.20 10.12
C PRO A 14 -0.54 -11.16 8.99
N ALA A 15 -0.90 -10.57 7.85
CA ALA A 15 0.03 -10.38 6.74
C ALA A 15 1.17 -9.43 7.11
N LEU A 16 0.85 -8.32 7.78
CA LEU A 16 1.85 -7.36 8.26
C LEU A 16 2.84 -8.01 9.23
N GLU A 17 2.36 -8.76 10.20
CA GLU A 17 3.20 -9.46 11.19
C GLU A 17 4.20 -10.39 10.50
N ALA A 18 3.76 -11.16 9.50
CA ALA A 18 4.63 -12.05 8.73
C ALA A 18 5.71 -11.29 7.94
N VAL A 19 5.32 -10.20 7.28
CA VAL A 19 6.26 -9.33 6.52
C VAL A 19 7.27 -8.69 7.47
N LEU A 20 6.84 -8.18 8.62
CA LEU A 20 7.73 -7.56 9.60
C LEU A 20 8.73 -8.56 10.19
N GLU A 21 8.37 -9.84 10.34
CA GLU A 21 9.30 -10.86 10.74
C GLU A 21 10.40 -11.10 9.68
N GLU A 22 10.05 -11.11 8.39
CA GLU A 22 11.06 -11.21 7.33
C GLU A 22 11.93 -9.96 7.24
N ILE A 23 11.34 -8.76 7.33
CA ILE A 23 12.06 -7.49 7.36
C ILE A 23 13.11 -7.48 8.49
N ARG A 24 12.77 -8.01 9.66
CA ARG A 24 13.69 -8.12 10.79
C ARG A 24 14.88 -9.04 10.47
N LYS A 25 14.64 -10.17 9.78
CA LYS A 25 15.69 -11.11 9.36
C LYS A 25 16.63 -10.49 8.32
N GLU A 26 16.11 -9.61 7.46
CA GLU A 26 16.89 -8.90 6.44
C GLU A 26 17.80 -7.79 7.01
N GLY A 27 17.68 -7.45 8.28
CA GLY A 27 18.50 -6.40 8.90
C GLY A 27 18.24 -5.01 8.30
N VAL A 28 16.99 -4.70 8.04
CA VAL A 28 16.53 -3.43 7.49
C VAL A 28 16.82 -2.30 8.47
N SER A 29 17.39 -1.21 7.99
CA SER A 29 17.71 -0.01 8.78
C SER A 29 16.59 1.04 8.76
N GLN A 30 15.68 0.97 7.79
CA GLN A 30 14.56 1.89 7.64
C GLN A 30 13.38 1.19 6.97
N LEU A 31 12.16 1.48 7.44
CA LEU A 31 10.91 1.05 6.82
C LEU A 31 10.19 2.26 6.21
N VAL A 32 9.65 2.10 5.01
CA VAL A 32 8.72 3.06 4.40
C VAL A 32 7.35 2.40 4.29
N VAL A 33 6.34 3.04 4.89
CA VAL A 33 4.93 2.65 4.81
C VAL A 33 4.25 3.56 3.80
N GLY A 34 3.93 2.99 2.65
CA GLY A 34 3.55 3.71 1.44
C GLY A 34 2.06 4.05 1.29
N GLY A 35 1.33 4.13 2.39
CA GLY A 35 -0.09 4.45 2.40
C GLY A 35 -1.00 3.24 2.37
N ASP A 36 -2.29 3.50 2.52
CA ASP A 36 -3.36 2.52 2.66
C ASP A 36 -3.06 1.47 3.75
N VAL A 37 -2.62 1.98 4.92
CA VAL A 37 -2.58 1.18 6.15
C VAL A 37 -3.99 0.76 6.53
N VAL A 38 -4.95 1.64 6.27
CA VAL A 38 -6.39 1.49 6.46
C VAL A 38 -7.13 1.99 5.20
N PRO A 39 -8.40 1.59 4.98
CA PRO A 39 -9.31 0.79 5.83
C PRO A 39 -9.02 -0.70 5.78
N GLY A 40 -9.55 -1.44 6.75
CA GLY A 40 -9.45 -2.90 6.77
C GLY A 40 -9.85 -3.53 8.11
N PRO A 41 -9.71 -4.85 8.28
CA PRO A 41 -10.35 -5.60 9.36
C PRO A 41 -9.79 -5.37 10.77
N LEU A 42 -8.50 -5.07 10.92
CA LEU A 42 -7.83 -4.89 12.22
C LEU A 42 -7.10 -3.53 12.28
N PRO A 43 -7.83 -2.38 12.11
CA PRO A 43 -7.17 -1.10 11.85
C PRO A 43 -6.40 -0.56 13.06
N LYS A 44 -6.92 -0.75 14.28
CA LYS A 44 -6.26 -0.30 15.52
C LYS A 44 -4.97 -1.06 15.78
N GLU A 45 -5.06 -2.37 15.68
CA GLU A 45 -3.96 -3.29 15.95
C GLU A 45 -2.86 -3.12 14.90
N THR A 46 -3.24 -2.94 13.63
CA THR A 46 -2.31 -2.68 12.51
C THR A 46 -1.56 -1.37 12.74
N LEU A 47 -2.27 -0.30 13.05
CA LEU A 47 -1.65 1.00 13.32
C LEU A 47 -0.74 0.93 14.56
N ALA A 48 -1.21 0.31 15.66
CA ALA A 48 -0.42 0.14 16.88
C ALA A 48 0.85 -0.68 16.64
N CYS A 49 0.77 -1.74 15.83
CA CYS A 49 1.90 -2.56 15.43
C CYS A 49 2.97 -1.71 14.71
N LEU A 50 2.56 -0.91 13.72
CA LEU A 50 3.47 -0.06 12.95
C LEU A 50 4.10 1.07 13.80
N LEU A 51 3.31 1.70 14.66
CA LEU A 51 3.81 2.77 15.56
C LEU A 51 4.73 2.23 16.67
N GLY A 52 4.60 0.96 17.02
CA GLY A 52 5.44 0.30 18.04
C GLY A 52 6.77 -0.23 17.52
N LEU A 53 7.10 -0.06 16.24
CA LEU A 53 8.35 -0.55 15.67
C LEU A 53 9.56 0.22 16.19
N HIS A 54 10.67 -0.49 16.42
CA HIS A 54 11.95 0.12 16.81
C HIS A 54 12.81 0.55 15.62
N VAL A 55 12.49 0.09 14.42
CA VAL A 55 13.16 0.53 13.19
C VAL A 55 12.66 1.92 12.80
N ALA A 56 13.54 2.75 12.26
CA ALA A 56 13.16 4.06 11.74
C ALA A 56 12.08 3.89 10.67
N THR A 57 10.90 4.45 10.89
CA THR A 57 9.74 4.24 10.03
C THR A 57 9.22 5.58 9.52
N GLU A 58 9.10 5.69 8.19
CA GLU A 58 8.52 6.83 7.50
C GLU A 58 7.16 6.44 6.92
N PHE A 59 6.18 7.30 7.09
CA PHE A 59 4.82 7.09 6.60
C PHE A 59 4.49 8.11 5.52
N ILE A 60 3.79 7.66 4.49
CA ILE A 60 3.06 8.54 3.57
C ILE A 60 1.59 8.11 3.56
N TYR A 61 0.70 9.04 3.22
CA TYR A 61 -0.72 8.69 3.14
C TYR A 61 -1.08 8.12 1.76
N GLY A 62 -2.09 7.24 1.73
CA GLY A 62 -2.78 6.77 0.54
C GLY A 62 -4.21 7.33 0.44
N ASN A 63 -4.95 6.88 -0.54
CA ASN A 63 -6.35 7.29 -0.72
C ASN A 63 -7.27 6.77 0.40
N GLY A 64 -6.93 5.66 1.02
CA GLY A 64 -7.64 5.13 2.19
C GLY A 64 -7.59 6.06 3.39
N GLU A 65 -6.41 6.61 3.70
CA GLU A 65 -6.25 7.61 4.76
C GLU A 65 -7.00 8.91 4.42
N VAL A 66 -6.99 9.37 3.17
CA VAL A 66 -7.74 10.56 2.74
C VAL A 66 -9.25 10.35 2.97
N ALA A 67 -9.78 9.21 2.53
CA ALA A 67 -11.19 8.87 2.73
C ALA A 67 -11.57 8.77 4.23
N LEU A 68 -10.67 8.22 5.06
CA LEU A 68 -10.84 8.17 6.50
C LEU A 68 -10.89 9.58 7.11
N LEU A 69 -9.97 10.46 6.75
CA LEU A 69 -9.90 11.84 7.24
C LEU A 69 -11.14 12.65 6.83
N ASP A 70 -11.64 12.46 5.63
CA ASP A 70 -12.89 13.08 5.17
C ASP A 70 -14.07 12.62 6.05
N GLN A 71 -14.20 11.33 6.30
CA GLN A 71 -15.23 10.77 7.16
C GLN A 71 -15.12 11.30 8.61
N LEU A 72 -13.92 11.36 9.18
CA LEU A 72 -13.67 11.87 10.53
C LEU A 72 -14.00 13.37 10.67
N SER A 73 -13.80 14.15 9.62
CA SER A 73 -14.10 15.58 9.58
C SER A 73 -15.57 15.88 9.23
N GLY A 74 -16.40 14.86 9.04
CA GLY A 74 -17.79 15.01 8.64
C GLY A 74 -18.00 15.42 7.18
N ARG A 75 -16.96 15.39 6.37
CA ARG A 75 -17.08 15.55 4.91
C ARG A 75 -17.58 14.26 4.27
N ASP A 76 -18.39 14.39 3.23
CA ASP A 76 -18.81 13.22 2.45
C ASP A 76 -17.61 12.70 1.64
N PRO A 77 -17.21 11.43 1.82
CA PRO A 77 -16.17 10.81 1.01
C PRO A 77 -16.72 10.49 -0.40
N SER A 78 -17.07 11.55 -1.15
CA SER A 78 -17.72 11.43 -2.46
C SER A 78 -16.88 10.70 -3.51
N ALA A 79 -15.55 10.71 -3.34
CA ALA A 79 -14.63 9.94 -4.18
C ALA A 79 -14.70 8.43 -3.91
N VAL A 80 -15.22 8.01 -2.76
CA VAL A 80 -15.35 6.59 -2.40
C VAL A 80 -16.64 6.02 -3.00
N PRO A 81 -16.57 4.93 -3.80
CA PRO A 81 -17.77 4.24 -4.29
C PRO A 81 -18.70 3.86 -3.15
N GLU A 82 -20.01 4.00 -3.37
CA GLU A 82 -21.04 3.86 -2.33
C GLU A 82 -20.93 2.54 -1.55
N GLN A 83 -20.60 1.46 -2.23
CA GLN A 83 -20.43 0.13 -1.64
C GLN A 83 -19.32 0.06 -0.59
N TYR A 84 -18.29 0.92 -0.64
CA TYR A 84 -17.19 0.92 0.33
C TYR A 84 -17.37 1.93 1.47
N ARG A 85 -18.36 2.84 1.38
CA ARG A 85 -18.62 3.85 2.44
C ARG A 85 -18.93 3.25 3.82
N PRO A 86 -19.65 2.11 3.94
CA PRO A 86 -19.83 1.45 5.24
C PRO A 86 -18.52 1.04 5.91
N ILE A 87 -17.53 0.59 5.12
CA ILE A 87 -16.20 0.20 5.58
C ILE A 87 -15.44 1.42 6.11
N ILE A 88 -15.47 2.53 5.37
CA ILE A 88 -14.82 3.79 5.81
C ILE A 88 -15.46 4.30 7.11
N ARG A 89 -16.78 4.29 7.21
CA ARG A 89 -17.49 4.70 8.45
C ARG A 89 -17.13 3.82 9.64
N TRP A 90 -17.07 2.51 9.45
CA TRP A 90 -16.68 1.58 10.50
C TRP A 90 -15.23 1.83 10.94
N THR A 91 -14.31 1.99 9.99
CA THR A 91 -12.90 2.30 10.27
C THR A 91 -12.76 3.63 11.04
N ALA A 92 -13.52 4.66 10.65
CA ALA A 92 -13.54 5.95 11.33
C ALA A 92 -14.02 5.83 12.79
N GLN A 93 -15.00 4.97 13.07
CA GLN A 93 -15.43 4.69 14.45
C GLN A 93 -14.33 3.99 15.26
N GLN A 94 -13.57 3.09 14.62
CA GLN A 94 -12.45 2.42 15.28
C GLN A 94 -11.29 3.38 15.60
N LEU A 95 -11.05 4.37 14.76
CA LEU A 95 -9.87 5.25 14.80
C LEU A 95 -10.21 6.72 15.11
N SER A 96 -11.34 6.96 15.78
CA SER A 96 -11.88 8.31 16.03
C SER A 96 -10.87 9.28 16.65
N ASP A 97 -10.00 8.80 17.54
CA ASP A 97 -9.04 9.61 18.28
C ASP A 97 -7.67 9.73 17.58
N GLN A 98 -7.49 9.03 16.45
CA GLN A 98 -6.18 8.87 15.78
C GLN A 98 -6.08 9.65 14.46
N GLY A 99 -7.10 10.40 14.07
CA GLY A 99 -7.12 11.17 12.83
C GLY A 99 -5.93 12.13 12.68
N HIS A 100 -5.45 12.72 13.78
CA HIS A 100 -4.31 13.62 13.79
C HIS A 100 -2.99 12.95 13.33
N LEU A 101 -2.84 11.64 13.53
CA LEU A 101 -1.67 10.88 13.06
C LEU A 101 -1.67 10.83 11.52
N PHE A 102 -2.78 10.39 10.93
CA PHE A 102 -2.90 10.31 9.46
C PHE A 102 -2.78 11.69 8.79
N ALA A 103 -3.32 12.74 9.42
CA ALA A 103 -3.20 14.11 8.93
C ALA A 103 -1.76 14.65 8.94
N SER A 104 -0.86 14.05 9.71
CA SER A 104 0.55 14.42 9.77
C SER A 104 1.41 13.73 8.71
N TRP A 105 0.93 12.68 8.08
CA TRP A 105 1.70 11.95 7.08
C TRP A 105 1.83 12.78 5.80
N PRO A 106 3.03 12.87 5.22
CA PRO A 106 3.24 13.58 3.96
C PRO A 106 2.70 12.75 2.78
N LYS A 107 2.51 13.42 1.63
CA LYS A 107 2.14 12.78 0.37
C LYS A 107 3.23 11.90 -0.21
N THR A 108 4.47 12.32 -0.06
CA THR A 108 5.64 11.66 -0.63
C THR A 108 6.80 11.69 0.35
N TYR A 109 7.68 10.71 0.24
CA TYR A 109 8.94 10.66 0.96
C TYR A 109 10.09 10.46 -0.03
N SER A 110 11.25 11.06 0.22
CA SER A 110 12.43 10.91 -0.64
C SER A 110 13.68 10.65 0.16
N VAL A 111 14.49 9.73 -0.33
CA VAL A 111 15.78 9.40 0.29
C VAL A 111 16.81 9.02 -0.76
N ALA A 112 18.08 9.31 -0.52
CA ALA A 112 19.18 8.85 -1.34
C ALA A 112 19.65 7.47 -0.86
N ILE A 113 19.65 6.48 -1.77
CA ILE A 113 20.12 5.13 -1.50
C ILE A 113 21.38 4.90 -2.34
N PRO A 114 22.53 4.53 -1.72
CA PRO A 114 23.73 4.18 -2.48
C PRO A 114 23.39 3.15 -3.57
N GLY A 115 23.92 3.31 -4.76
CA GLY A 115 23.66 2.43 -5.91
C GLY A 115 22.34 2.71 -6.67
N LEU A 116 21.31 3.27 -6.00
CA LEU A 116 20.01 3.60 -6.60
C LEU A 116 19.83 5.12 -6.89
N GLY A 117 20.60 5.98 -6.25
CA GLY A 117 20.42 7.42 -6.34
C GLY A 117 19.23 7.92 -5.51
N HIS A 118 18.55 8.96 -5.98
CA HIS A 118 17.38 9.53 -5.30
C HIS A 118 16.13 8.69 -5.60
N VAL A 119 15.56 8.11 -4.54
CA VAL A 119 14.32 7.34 -4.58
C VAL A 119 13.18 8.16 -4.02
N LEU A 120 12.09 8.27 -4.76
CA LEU A 120 10.84 8.90 -4.35
C LEU A 120 9.80 7.80 -4.04
N PHE A 121 9.17 7.89 -2.89
CA PHE A 121 8.03 7.06 -2.49
C PHE A 121 6.76 7.90 -2.57
N CYS A 122 5.74 7.39 -3.24
CA CYS A 122 4.39 7.96 -3.33
C CYS A 122 3.37 6.82 -3.27
N HIS A 123 2.11 7.10 -2.94
CA HIS A 123 1.12 6.02 -2.89
C HIS A 123 0.78 5.51 -4.30
N ALA A 124 0.21 6.34 -5.15
CA ALA A 124 -0.10 6.00 -6.53
C ALA A 124 0.86 6.69 -7.51
N THR A 125 0.69 7.98 -7.75
CA THR A 125 1.64 8.77 -8.56
C THR A 125 2.24 9.91 -7.74
N PRO A 126 3.35 10.52 -8.15
CA PRO A 126 3.94 11.66 -7.42
C PRO A 126 2.99 12.85 -7.26
N ARG A 127 2.00 12.98 -8.13
CA ARG A 127 1.04 14.10 -8.13
C ARG A 127 -0.30 13.80 -7.47
N ASN A 128 -0.70 12.51 -7.42
CA ASN A 128 -2.04 12.13 -6.98
C ASN A 128 -2.04 10.72 -6.35
N GLU A 129 -2.72 10.55 -5.22
CA GLU A 129 -2.84 9.29 -4.48
C GLU A 129 -3.95 8.36 -4.99
N ASN A 130 -4.76 8.81 -5.98
CA ASN A 130 -5.86 8.02 -6.55
C ASN A 130 -5.61 7.56 -7.99
N GLU A 131 -4.61 8.12 -8.68
CA GLU A 131 -4.39 7.80 -10.09
C GLU A 131 -4.01 6.34 -10.30
N VAL A 132 -4.83 5.64 -11.06
CA VAL A 132 -4.61 4.24 -11.40
C VAL A 132 -3.70 4.14 -12.62
N PHE A 133 -2.61 3.40 -12.51
CA PHE A 133 -1.82 2.94 -13.64
C PHE A 133 -1.22 1.56 -13.35
N THR A 134 -0.95 0.80 -14.40
CA THR A 134 -0.45 -0.57 -14.28
C THR A 134 0.80 -0.78 -15.15
N ARG A 135 1.33 -1.99 -15.13
CA ARG A 135 2.44 -2.37 -16.03
C ARG A 135 2.04 -2.29 -17.52
N LEU A 136 0.74 -2.27 -17.84
CA LEU A 136 0.23 -2.20 -19.22
C LEU A 136 -0.13 -0.80 -19.67
N THR A 137 -0.24 0.17 -18.77
CA THR A 137 -0.55 1.56 -19.14
C THR A 137 0.50 2.10 -20.10
N ALA A 138 0.04 2.68 -21.21
CA ALA A 138 0.91 3.18 -22.28
C ALA A 138 1.87 4.25 -21.76
N GLU A 139 3.12 4.20 -22.20
CA GLU A 139 4.20 5.05 -21.70
C GLU A 139 3.93 6.53 -21.98
N ASP A 140 3.40 6.86 -23.15
CA ASP A 140 3.06 8.23 -23.58
C ASP A 140 2.07 8.91 -22.63
N ARG A 141 1.17 8.14 -22.01
CA ARG A 141 0.24 8.64 -21.00
C ARG A 141 0.93 8.88 -19.64
N LEU A 142 1.99 8.15 -19.35
CA LEU A 142 2.73 8.23 -18.08
C LEU A 142 3.87 9.26 -18.13
N LEU A 143 4.45 9.50 -19.28
CA LEU A 143 5.54 10.48 -19.44
C LEU A 143 5.25 11.85 -18.82
N PRO A 144 4.04 12.47 -18.96
CA PRO A 144 3.76 13.76 -18.34
C PRO A 144 3.77 13.74 -16.79
N ILE A 145 3.66 12.56 -16.19
CA ILE A 145 3.64 12.37 -14.72
C ILE A 145 5.04 12.16 -14.18
N PHE A 146 5.87 11.41 -14.90
CA PHE A 146 7.19 10.96 -14.44
C PHE A 146 8.35 11.71 -15.10
N ALA A 147 8.14 12.36 -16.26
CA ALA A 147 9.16 13.15 -16.93
C ALA A 147 9.48 14.41 -16.12
N GLY A 148 10.77 14.75 -16.05
CA GLY A 148 11.23 15.95 -15.34
C GLY A 148 11.34 15.80 -13.83
N LEU A 149 11.05 14.62 -13.30
CA LEU A 149 11.39 14.30 -11.92
C LEU A 149 12.92 14.20 -11.82
N ASP A 150 13.51 14.98 -10.91
CA ASP A 150 14.93 14.83 -10.55
C ASP A 150 15.10 13.59 -9.63
N ARG A 151 14.60 12.44 -10.09
CA ARG A 151 14.58 11.17 -9.37
C ARG A 151 14.84 10.04 -10.35
N GLN A 152 15.74 9.15 -9.95
CA GLN A 152 16.09 7.99 -10.75
C GLN A 152 15.10 6.84 -10.57
N VAL A 153 14.50 6.76 -9.38
CA VAL A 153 13.56 5.71 -8.99
C VAL A 153 12.32 6.31 -8.33
N VAL A 154 11.15 5.82 -8.72
CA VAL A 154 9.88 6.04 -8.01
C VAL A 154 9.33 4.70 -7.55
N VAL A 155 8.96 4.61 -6.27
CA VAL A 155 8.30 3.45 -5.67
C VAL A 155 6.86 3.83 -5.35
N CYS A 156 5.92 2.97 -5.73
CA CYS A 156 4.49 3.16 -5.51
C CYS A 156 3.78 1.86 -5.12
N GLY A 157 2.46 1.93 -4.87
CA GLY A 157 1.55 0.83 -4.57
C GLY A 157 0.22 1.01 -5.28
N HIS A 158 -0.90 1.08 -4.54
CA HIS A 158 -2.26 1.42 -4.93
C HIS A 158 -2.96 0.40 -5.85
N THR A 159 -2.29 -0.15 -6.84
CA THR A 159 -2.88 -1.14 -7.75
C THR A 159 -2.62 -2.59 -7.33
N HIS A 160 -1.99 -2.82 -6.19
CA HIS A 160 -1.77 -4.11 -5.52
C HIS A 160 -1.09 -5.18 -6.38
N MET A 161 -0.39 -4.79 -7.46
CA MET A 161 0.32 -5.69 -8.37
C MET A 161 1.77 -5.25 -8.48
N GLN A 162 2.68 -6.14 -8.17
CA GLN A 162 4.10 -5.87 -8.33
C GLN A 162 4.48 -5.69 -9.81
N PHE A 163 5.25 -4.66 -10.08
CA PHE A 163 5.94 -4.50 -11.36
C PHE A 163 7.18 -3.62 -11.22
N ASP A 164 8.07 -3.74 -12.17
CA ASP A 164 9.28 -2.93 -12.30
C ASP A 164 9.44 -2.58 -13.79
N ARG A 165 9.32 -1.29 -14.11
CA ARG A 165 9.41 -0.81 -15.49
C ARG A 165 10.09 0.55 -15.58
N ARG A 166 10.53 0.92 -16.80
CA ARG A 166 10.96 2.28 -17.09
C ARG A 166 9.85 3.09 -17.74
N ILE A 167 9.80 4.37 -17.37
CA ILE A 167 8.94 5.39 -17.98
C ILE A 167 9.88 6.56 -18.28
N GLY A 168 10.25 6.72 -19.54
CA GLY A 168 11.34 7.62 -19.92
C GLY A 168 12.64 7.24 -19.23
N SER A 169 13.26 8.18 -18.54
CA SER A 169 14.49 7.94 -17.75
C SER A 169 14.25 7.39 -16.36
N THR A 170 13.01 7.45 -15.84
CA THR A 170 12.66 7.05 -14.48
C THR A 170 12.35 5.56 -14.39
N ARG A 171 12.95 4.85 -13.44
CA ARG A 171 12.53 3.49 -13.06
C ARG A 171 11.36 3.58 -12.10
N VAL A 172 10.25 2.95 -12.43
CA VAL A 172 9.02 2.94 -11.60
C VAL A 172 8.74 1.52 -11.13
N VAL A 173 8.66 1.34 -9.82
CA VAL A 173 8.48 0.04 -9.18
C VAL A 173 7.24 0.09 -8.30
N ASN A 174 6.30 -0.82 -8.54
CA ASN A 174 5.15 -1.02 -7.68
C ASN A 174 5.46 -2.12 -6.66
N ALA A 175 5.22 -1.83 -5.40
CA ALA A 175 5.51 -2.75 -4.29
C ALA A 175 4.51 -3.91 -4.17
N GLY A 176 3.40 -3.86 -4.88
CA GLY A 176 2.27 -4.75 -4.63
C GLY A 176 1.51 -4.33 -3.38
N SER A 177 0.89 -5.27 -2.71
CA SER A 177 0.11 -5.04 -1.48
C SER A 177 0.47 -6.06 -0.41
N VAL A 178 0.66 -5.58 0.83
CA VAL A 178 0.81 -6.47 1.99
C VAL A 178 -0.51 -7.14 2.33
N GLY A 179 -1.62 -6.39 2.28
CA GLY A 179 -2.90 -6.84 2.78
C GLY A 179 -3.79 -7.52 1.77
N MET A 180 -3.69 -7.12 0.50
CA MET A 180 -4.64 -7.49 -0.56
C MET A 180 -3.95 -7.68 -1.92
N PRO A 181 -2.90 -8.50 -2.04
CA PRO A 181 -2.25 -8.75 -3.32
C PRO A 181 -3.22 -9.42 -4.30
N PHE A 182 -3.01 -9.20 -5.60
CA PHE A 182 -3.73 -9.90 -6.64
C PHE A 182 -2.89 -11.06 -7.20
N GLY A 183 -3.59 -12.12 -7.65
CA GLY A 183 -2.99 -13.31 -8.22
C GLY A 183 -2.69 -14.37 -7.17
N GLU A 184 -1.59 -14.28 -6.46
CA GLU A 184 -1.16 -15.27 -5.47
C GLU A 184 -1.46 -14.79 -4.05
N PRO A 185 -2.06 -15.64 -3.18
CA PRO A 185 -2.26 -15.30 -1.78
C PRO A 185 -0.94 -15.16 -1.03
N GLY A 186 -0.82 -14.10 -0.24
CA GLY A 186 0.39 -13.80 0.51
C GLY A 186 0.49 -12.30 0.81
N ALA A 187 1.70 -11.79 0.88
CA ALA A 187 1.96 -10.39 1.15
C ALA A 187 3.16 -9.90 0.33
N ASP A 188 2.93 -8.88 -0.49
CA ASP A 188 3.95 -8.29 -1.35
C ASP A 188 4.62 -7.09 -0.70
N TRP A 189 5.94 -6.96 -0.88
CA TRP A 189 6.73 -5.85 -0.39
C TRP A 189 8.04 -5.68 -1.17
N LEU A 190 8.81 -4.63 -0.91
CA LEU A 190 10.09 -4.38 -1.56
C LEU A 190 11.24 -4.34 -0.54
N LEU A 191 12.39 -4.79 -0.99
CA LEU A 191 13.67 -4.58 -0.33
C LEU A 191 14.59 -3.78 -1.25
N LEU A 192 15.11 -2.65 -0.76
CA LEU A 192 15.96 -1.74 -1.51
C LEU A 192 17.31 -1.61 -0.78
N ASP A 193 18.40 -1.75 -1.49
CA ASP A 193 19.76 -1.50 -1.00
C ASP A 193 20.71 -1.14 -2.15
N GLU A 194 22.01 -1.11 -1.89
CA GLU A 194 23.02 -0.76 -2.89
C GLU A 194 23.11 -1.74 -4.07
N ASP A 195 22.65 -2.98 -3.88
CA ASP A 195 22.62 -4.01 -4.91
C ASP A 195 21.38 -3.89 -5.82
N GLY A 196 20.37 -3.11 -5.42
CA GLY A 196 19.19 -2.86 -6.22
C GLY A 196 17.86 -2.93 -5.48
N ILE A 197 16.81 -3.20 -6.24
CA ILE A 197 15.43 -3.36 -5.75
C ILE A 197 14.99 -4.79 -5.97
N ARG A 198 14.49 -5.43 -4.92
CA ARG A 198 13.98 -6.80 -4.96
C ARG A 198 12.51 -6.82 -4.62
N LEU A 199 11.71 -7.37 -5.50
CA LEU A 199 10.32 -7.73 -5.25
C LEU A 199 10.30 -8.93 -4.31
N ARG A 200 9.51 -8.85 -3.23
CA ARG A 200 9.40 -9.87 -2.20
C ARG A 200 7.96 -10.30 -2.05
N HIS A 201 7.76 -11.57 -1.79
CA HIS A 201 6.47 -12.17 -1.48
C HIS A 201 6.62 -13.05 -0.26
N THR A 202 5.76 -12.83 0.76
CA THR A 202 5.78 -13.55 2.04
C THR A 202 4.53 -14.37 2.19
N SER A 203 4.68 -15.66 2.38
CA SER A 203 3.57 -16.56 2.74
C SER A 203 3.33 -16.54 4.25
N TYR A 204 2.07 -16.69 4.67
CA TYR A 204 1.68 -16.77 6.08
C TYR A 204 0.50 -17.73 6.26
N ASP A 205 0.11 -18.02 7.50
CA ASP A 205 -1.01 -18.92 7.78
C ASP A 205 -2.35 -18.24 7.43
N LEU A 206 -2.84 -18.51 6.23
CA LEU A 206 -4.07 -17.93 5.70
C LEU A 206 -5.31 -18.36 6.49
N LYS A 207 -5.28 -19.55 7.10
CA LYS A 207 -6.41 -20.05 7.89
C LYS A 207 -6.50 -19.30 9.21
N GLU A 208 -5.40 -19.19 9.92
CA GLU A 208 -5.34 -18.40 11.17
C GLU A 208 -5.70 -16.94 10.89
N ALA A 209 -5.18 -16.37 9.83
CA ALA A 209 -5.51 -15.01 9.41
C ALA A 209 -7.00 -14.82 9.14
N ALA A 210 -7.63 -15.76 8.42
CA ALA A 210 -9.06 -15.72 8.14
C ALA A 210 -9.90 -15.78 9.43
N ASP A 211 -9.52 -16.61 10.39
CA ASP A 211 -10.20 -16.71 11.68
C ASP A 211 -10.08 -15.41 12.49
N ARG A 212 -8.89 -14.80 12.55
CA ARG A 212 -8.66 -13.51 13.20
C ARG A 212 -9.48 -12.39 12.56
N ILE A 213 -9.51 -12.33 11.23
CA ILE A 213 -10.27 -11.32 10.48
C ILE A 213 -11.78 -11.47 10.71
N ARG A 214 -12.33 -12.68 10.70
CA ARG A 214 -13.76 -12.90 10.99
C ARG A 214 -14.14 -12.49 12.41
N GLN A 215 -13.24 -12.61 13.37
CA GLN A 215 -13.45 -12.22 14.76
C GLN A 215 -13.30 -10.72 15.02
N SER A 216 -12.80 -9.94 14.07
CA SER A 216 -12.54 -8.50 14.22
C SER A 216 -13.80 -7.62 14.33
N GLY A 217 -14.96 -8.15 13.93
CA GLY A 217 -16.18 -7.36 13.78
C GLY A 217 -16.22 -6.48 12.54
N TYR A 218 -15.28 -6.66 11.61
CA TYR A 218 -15.24 -5.93 10.35
C TYR A 218 -16.46 -6.24 9.47
N PRO A 219 -17.19 -5.21 8.95
CA PRO A 219 -18.47 -5.44 8.26
C PRO A 219 -18.38 -6.31 7.02
N ALA A 220 -17.21 -6.33 6.36
CA ALA A 220 -16.96 -7.09 5.15
C ALA A 220 -15.93 -8.22 5.37
N ALA A 221 -15.87 -8.80 6.58
CA ALA A 221 -14.85 -9.78 6.94
C ALA A 221 -14.82 -11.00 6.00
N ASP A 222 -15.97 -11.59 5.70
CA ASP A 222 -16.03 -12.76 4.80
C ASP A 222 -15.65 -12.42 3.36
N GLU A 223 -16.05 -11.24 2.87
CA GLU A 223 -15.64 -10.77 1.54
C GLU A 223 -14.12 -10.51 1.50
N PHE A 224 -13.57 -9.88 2.53
CA PHE A 224 -12.13 -9.64 2.64
C PHE A 224 -11.36 -10.97 2.64
N VAL A 225 -11.78 -11.94 3.46
CA VAL A 225 -11.17 -13.28 3.51
C VAL A 225 -11.25 -13.97 2.15
N ALA A 226 -12.42 -13.92 1.50
CA ALA A 226 -12.62 -14.56 0.20
C ALA A 226 -11.69 -13.97 -0.87
N ARG A 227 -11.60 -12.63 -0.96
CA ARG A 227 -10.92 -11.92 -2.05
C ARG A 227 -9.45 -11.62 -1.80
N SER A 228 -8.99 -11.67 -0.55
CA SER A 228 -7.60 -11.32 -0.23
C SER A 228 -6.77 -12.51 0.26
N LEU A 229 -7.43 -13.52 0.85
CA LEU A 229 -6.73 -14.68 1.41
C LEU A 229 -7.02 -15.97 0.63
N SER A 230 -8.31 -16.28 0.41
CA SER A 230 -8.69 -17.61 -0.11
C SER A 230 -8.63 -17.71 -1.62
N ASN A 231 -9.04 -16.66 -2.32
CA ASN A 231 -9.11 -16.64 -3.78
C ASN A 231 -8.96 -15.20 -4.30
N PRO A 232 -7.77 -14.61 -4.22
CA PRO A 232 -7.53 -13.28 -4.76
C PRO A 232 -7.89 -13.22 -6.24
N PRO A 233 -8.45 -12.10 -6.72
CA PRO A 233 -8.69 -11.90 -8.15
C PRO A 233 -7.41 -12.10 -8.96
N ALA A 234 -7.53 -12.77 -10.12
CA ALA A 234 -6.38 -12.95 -10.97
C ALA A 234 -5.82 -11.61 -11.48
N GLU A 235 -4.50 -11.46 -11.55
CA GLU A 235 -3.88 -10.21 -12.05
C GLU A 235 -4.42 -9.80 -13.42
N LYS A 236 -4.67 -10.76 -14.34
CA LYS A 236 -5.22 -10.47 -15.66
C LYS A 236 -6.59 -9.81 -15.58
N GLU A 237 -7.45 -10.28 -14.69
CA GLU A 237 -8.78 -9.72 -14.45
C GLU A 237 -8.68 -8.29 -13.93
N MET A 238 -7.77 -8.06 -12.98
CA MET A 238 -7.57 -6.74 -12.40
C MET A 238 -6.90 -5.76 -13.37
N LEU A 239 -5.99 -6.20 -14.22
CA LEU A 239 -5.41 -5.38 -15.28
C LEU A 239 -6.48 -4.91 -16.27
N GLU A 240 -7.44 -5.77 -16.62
CA GLU A 240 -8.58 -5.41 -17.45
C GLU A 240 -9.49 -4.40 -16.75
N ALA A 241 -9.86 -4.65 -15.49
CA ALA A 241 -10.67 -3.73 -14.69
C ALA A 241 -10.03 -2.34 -14.57
N PHE A 242 -8.74 -2.29 -14.23
CA PHE A 242 -8.01 -1.02 -14.09
C PHE A 242 -7.81 -0.26 -15.40
N SER A 243 -7.80 -0.95 -16.55
CA SER A 243 -7.69 -0.27 -17.85
C SER A 243 -8.81 0.73 -18.11
N HIS A 244 -10.00 0.53 -17.50
CA HIS A 244 -11.14 1.44 -17.58
C HIS A 244 -11.06 2.63 -16.61
N ALA A 245 -10.19 2.56 -15.60
CA ALA A 245 -10.00 3.56 -14.56
C ALA A 245 -8.70 4.35 -14.67
N GLU A 246 -7.86 4.04 -15.67
CA GLU A 246 -6.52 4.63 -15.81
C GLU A 246 -6.48 6.15 -15.76
N LEU A 247 -5.64 6.69 -14.88
CA LEU A 247 -5.32 8.11 -14.72
C LEU A 247 -6.56 8.99 -14.43
N LYS A 248 -7.53 8.45 -13.71
CA LYS A 248 -8.73 9.17 -13.26
C LYS A 248 -8.60 9.52 -11.79
#